data_a5bb0ca7cf97b2711a7192a6dac206ff
#
_entry.id   a5bb0ca7cf97b2711a7192a6dac206ff
#
_cell.length_a   1.000
_cell.length_b   1.000
_cell.length_c   1.000
_cell.angle_alpha   90.00
_cell.angle_beta   90.00
_cell.angle_gamma   90.00
#
_symmetry.space_group_name_H-M   'P 1'
#
loop_
_entity.id
_entity.type
_entity.pdbx_description
1 polymer ?
#
loop_
_entity_poly.entity_id
_entity_poly.type
_entity_poly.pdbx_seq_one_letter_code
_entity_poly.pdbx_strand_id
1 'polypeptide(L)'
;DLIEFANGPVTSTWGKVRADMGHPAPFNLKMIAVGNEQWGSKYPERLEVFMKAIRAKYPKMLIVGSSGPSASGKDFDYLWPEMKRLGADLIDEHYYMAPEWFFGNAARYDNYDRKGPKVFAGEYASHDKATGKANNFLAALSEAAFMTGLERNADVVRLATYAPLFAHVDAWQWNPDLIWFDNLRMMRTPNYY
;
A
#
# COMPACT_ATOMS: atom_id res chain seq x y z
N ASP A 1 -20.27 4.06 6.44
CA ASP A 1 -20.86 3.29 5.33
C ASP A 1 -19.94 2.13 4.91
N LEU A 2 -18.68 2.36 4.42
CA LEU A 2 -17.79 1.31 3.90
C LEU A 2 -17.57 0.15 4.90
N ILE A 3 -17.18 0.45 6.15
CA ILE A 3 -16.94 -0.58 7.16
C ILE A 3 -18.23 -1.33 7.50
N GLU A 4 -19.37 -0.65 7.53
CA GLU A 4 -20.68 -1.29 7.74
C GLU A 4 -21.08 -2.17 6.56
N PHE A 5 -20.82 -1.72 5.33
CA PHE A 5 -20.99 -2.56 4.15
C PHE A 5 -20.14 -3.83 4.24
N ALA A 6 -18.86 -3.70 4.55
CA ALA A 6 -17.96 -4.84 4.62
C ALA A 6 -18.28 -5.81 5.78
N ASN A 7 -18.63 -5.29 6.95
CA ASN A 7 -18.67 -6.07 8.18
C ASN A 7 -20.02 -6.05 8.92
N GLY A 8 -20.95 -5.17 8.53
CA GLY A 8 -22.24 -5.03 9.21
C GLY A 8 -23.14 -6.27 9.05
N PRO A 9 -24.03 -6.51 10.02
CA PRO A 9 -25.02 -7.58 9.89
C PRO A 9 -26.00 -7.28 8.75
N VAL A 10 -26.63 -8.31 8.20
CA VAL A 10 -27.60 -8.17 7.10
C VAL A 10 -28.84 -7.33 7.48
N THR A 11 -29.03 -7.08 8.75
CA THR A 11 -30.09 -6.22 9.28
C THR A 11 -29.72 -4.72 9.30
N SER A 12 -28.43 -4.38 9.09
CA SER A 12 -27.99 -2.98 8.98
C SER A 12 -28.18 -2.47 7.55
N THR A 13 -28.24 -1.14 7.38
CA THR A 13 -28.46 -0.51 6.08
C THR A 13 -27.49 -1.02 5.03
N TRP A 14 -26.20 -0.92 5.27
CA TRP A 14 -25.17 -1.29 4.30
C TRP A 14 -24.84 -2.79 4.28
N GLY A 15 -25.03 -3.50 5.40
CA GLY A 15 -24.93 -4.94 5.45
C GLY A 15 -26.05 -5.62 4.64
N LYS A 16 -27.25 -5.01 4.60
CA LYS A 16 -28.34 -5.48 3.72
C LYS A 16 -27.97 -5.32 2.24
N VAL A 17 -27.41 -4.17 1.84
CA VAL A 17 -26.95 -3.95 0.46
C VAL A 17 -25.95 -5.02 0.04
N ARG A 18 -24.96 -5.32 0.88
CA ARG A 18 -24.00 -6.42 0.62
C ARG A 18 -24.73 -7.76 0.42
N ALA A 19 -25.68 -8.07 1.29
CA ALA A 19 -26.44 -9.33 1.19
C ALA A 19 -27.26 -9.42 -0.09
N ASP A 20 -27.94 -8.32 -0.47
CA ASP A 20 -28.72 -8.23 -1.71
C ASP A 20 -27.85 -8.39 -2.97
N MET A 21 -26.55 -8.04 -2.89
CA MET A 21 -25.54 -8.29 -3.94
C MET A 21 -25.02 -9.74 -3.95
N GLY A 22 -25.58 -10.64 -3.15
CA GLY A 22 -25.18 -12.04 -3.11
C GLY A 22 -24.14 -12.40 -2.06
N HIS A 23 -23.75 -11.47 -1.17
CA HIS A 23 -22.73 -11.69 -0.15
C HIS A 23 -23.30 -11.49 1.28
N PRO A 24 -24.13 -12.42 1.81
CA PRO A 24 -24.74 -12.26 3.13
C PRO A 24 -23.71 -12.32 4.26
N ALA A 25 -22.63 -13.09 4.12
CA ALA A 25 -21.56 -13.15 5.11
C ALA A 25 -20.69 -11.85 5.10
N PRO A 26 -20.23 -11.36 6.25
CA PRO A 26 -19.32 -10.23 6.30
C PRO A 26 -17.96 -10.56 5.69
N PHE A 27 -17.33 -9.58 5.04
CA PHE A 27 -15.99 -9.73 4.46
C PHE A 27 -14.86 -9.75 5.49
N ASN A 28 -15.18 -9.42 6.74
CA ASN A 28 -14.22 -9.43 7.84
C ASN A 28 -13.04 -8.45 7.61
N LEU A 29 -13.35 -7.27 7.10
CA LEU A 29 -12.40 -6.18 6.92
C LEU A 29 -11.72 -5.86 8.25
N LYS A 30 -10.38 -5.91 8.28
CA LYS A 30 -9.58 -5.71 9.49
C LYS A 30 -8.90 -4.36 9.55
N MET A 31 -8.66 -3.75 8.39
CA MET A 31 -7.94 -2.48 8.29
C MET A 31 -8.53 -1.59 7.21
N ILE A 32 -8.30 -0.30 7.34
CA ILE A 32 -8.73 0.71 6.37
C ILE A 32 -7.61 1.74 6.20
N ALA A 33 -7.24 2.01 4.95
CA ALA A 33 -6.41 3.15 4.60
C ALA A 33 -7.27 4.40 4.43
N VAL A 34 -6.83 5.51 5.00
CA VAL A 34 -7.51 6.81 4.90
C VAL A 34 -6.65 7.77 4.08
N GLY A 35 -6.98 7.87 2.80
CA GLY A 35 -6.23 8.62 1.80
C GLY A 35 -5.21 7.74 1.08
N ASN A 36 -4.75 8.20 -0.09
CA ASN A 36 -3.69 7.62 -0.90
C ASN A 36 -2.69 8.70 -1.26
N GLU A 37 -1.39 8.45 -1.07
CA GLU A 37 -0.30 9.39 -1.40
C GLU A 37 -0.54 10.82 -0.89
N GLN A 38 -1.15 10.95 0.28
CA GLN A 38 -1.47 12.25 0.83
C GLN A 38 -0.20 12.98 1.28
N TRP A 39 -0.19 14.31 1.13
CA TRP A 39 0.94 15.16 1.51
C TRP A 39 0.49 16.44 2.21
N GLY A 40 1.45 17.17 2.79
CA GLY A 40 1.25 18.46 3.44
C GLY A 40 0.53 18.39 4.78
N SER A 41 0.49 19.52 5.48
CA SER A 41 0.02 19.61 6.87
C SER A 41 -1.48 19.35 7.06
N LYS A 42 -2.28 19.55 6.02
CA LYS A 42 -3.73 19.35 6.10
C LYS A 42 -4.14 17.87 6.19
N TYR A 43 -3.28 16.97 5.75
CA TYR A 43 -3.60 15.55 5.81
C TYR A 43 -3.65 15.02 7.26
N PRO A 44 -2.63 15.20 8.12
CA PRO A 44 -2.71 14.77 9.52
C PRO A 44 -3.91 15.36 10.28
N GLU A 45 -4.23 16.66 10.06
CA GLU A 45 -5.38 17.31 10.68
C GLU A 45 -6.71 16.59 10.33
N ARG A 46 -6.88 16.24 9.05
CA ARG A 46 -8.08 15.53 8.56
C ARG A 46 -8.11 14.08 9.00
N LEU A 47 -6.97 13.39 8.90
CA LEU A 47 -6.85 11.99 9.32
C LEU A 47 -7.24 11.82 10.79
N GLU A 48 -6.84 12.73 11.67
CA GLU A 48 -7.18 12.67 13.08
C GLU A 48 -8.71 12.64 13.31
N VAL A 49 -9.47 13.41 12.53
CA VAL A 49 -10.94 13.42 12.60
C VAL A 49 -11.51 12.06 12.20
N PHE A 50 -11.01 11.48 11.10
CA PHE A 50 -11.41 10.15 10.66
C PHE A 50 -11.06 9.07 11.68
N MET A 51 -9.83 9.10 12.21
CA MET A 51 -9.35 8.13 13.21
C MET A 51 -10.22 8.14 14.46
N LYS A 52 -10.55 9.32 14.99
CA LYS A 52 -11.45 9.47 16.15
C LYS A 52 -12.82 8.84 15.86
N ALA A 53 -13.42 9.17 14.72
CA ALA A 53 -14.73 8.66 14.34
C ALA A 53 -14.73 7.13 14.11
N ILE A 54 -13.71 6.60 13.43
CA ILE A 54 -13.59 5.17 13.15
C ILE A 54 -13.38 4.41 14.47
N ARG A 55 -12.45 4.83 15.31
CA ARG A 55 -12.14 4.13 16.57
C ARG A 55 -13.29 4.16 17.57
N ALA A 56 -14.07 5.25 17.60
CA ALA A 56 -15.26 5.33 18.46
C ALA A 56 -16.29 4.26 18.09
N LYS A 57 -16.48 3.96 16.79
CA LYS A 57 -17.49 3.00 16.33
C LYS A 57 -16.91 1.59 16.11
N TYR A 58 -15.64 1.50 15.70
CA TYR A 58 -14.95 0.27 15.32
C TYR A 58 -13.58 0.18 16.01
N PRO A 59 -13.52 -0.05 17.33
CA PRO A 59 -12.28 0.07 18.12
C PRO A 59 -11.18 -0.96 17.74
N LYS A 60 -11.54 -2.02 17.02
CA LYS A 60 -10.61 -3.06 16.55
C LYS A 60 -10.14 -2.85 15.09
N MET A 61 -10.65 -1.79 14.42
CA MET A 61 -10.25 -1.49 13.05
C MET A 61 -8.85 -0.89 13.05
N LEU A 62 -7.93 -1.52 12.34
CA LEU A 62 -6.59 -1.00 12.12
C LEU A 62 -6.65 0.15 11.09
N ILE A 63 -5.91 1.22 11.35
CA ILE A 63 -5.88 2.39 10.47
C ILE A 63 -4.50 2.52 9.84
N VAL A 64 -4.50 2.61 8.51
CA VAL A 64 -3.30 2.85 7.71
C VAL A 64 -3.26 4.34 7.35
N GLY A 65 -2.18 5.01 7.71
CA GLY A 65 -1.89 6.39 7.32
C GLY A 65 -0.84 6.46 6.22
N SER A 66 -0.90 7.49 5.38
CA SER A 66 0.05 7.69 4.27
C SER A 66 1.28 8.46 4.72
N SER A 67 2.47 8.03 4.28
CA SER A 67 3.72 8.80 4.42
C SER A 67 4.02 9.71 3.22
N GLY A 68 3.07 9.81 2.28
CA GLY A 68 3.22 10.58 1.05
C GLY A 68 3.58 9.70 -0.16
N PRO A 69 3.80 10.33 -1.34
CA PRO A 69 4.03 9.62 -2.59
C PRO A 69 5.49 9.16 -2.80
N SER A 70 6.38 9.45 -1.85
CA SER A 70 7.83 9.27 -2.04
C SER A 70 8.47 8.48 -0.93
N ALA A 71 9.54 7.74 -1.28
CA ALA A 71 10.30 6.91 -0.35
C ALA A 71 11.13 7.70 0.69
N SER A 72 11.27 9.01 0.51
CA SER A 72 12.08 9.91 1.36
C SER A 72 11.79 11.37 1.01
N GLY A 73 12.38 12.30 1.75
CA GLY A 73 12.30 13.74 1.50
C GLY A 73 11.20 14.42 2.31
N LYS A 74 10.97 15.72 2.00
CA LYS A 74 10.20 16.62 2.86
C LYS A 74 8.85 16.08 3.32
N ASP A 75 8.05 15.48 2.44
CA ASP A 75 6.73 14.98 2.80
C ASP A 75 6.84 13.71 3.65
N PHE A 76 7.71 12.78 3.28
CA PHE A 76 7.99 11.56 4.06
C PHE A 76 8.50 11.90 5.46
N ASP A 77 9.51 12.78 5.54
CA ASP A 77 10.15 13.18 6.80
C ASP A 77 9.20 13.91 7.75
N TYR A 78 8.19 14.59 7.19
CA TYR A 78 7.12 15.23 7.94
C TYR A 78 6.00 14.26 8.32
N LEU A 79 5.50 13.48 7.37
CA LEU A 79 4.29 12.67 7.58
C LEU A 79 4.55 11.42 8.41
N TRP A 80 5.71 10.78 8.27
CA TRP A 80 6.01 9.57 9.02
C TRP A 80 5.94 9.75 10.54
N PRO A 81 6.61 10.79 11.13
CA PRO A 81 6.44 11.13 12.55
C PRO A 81 5.01 11.52 12.93
N GLU A 82 4.30 12.24 12.05
CA GLU A 82 2.90 12.63 12.29
C GLU A 82 1.98 11.40 12.36
N MET A 83 2.15 10.41 11.47
CA MET A 83 1.38 9.16 11.54
C MET A 83 1.65 8.41 12.85
N LYS A 84 2.91 8.38 13.28
CA LYS A 84 3.30 7.81 14.58
C LYS A 84 2.65 8.59 15.74
N ARG A 85 2.68 9.92 15.70
CA ARG A 85 2.06 10.80 16.73
C ARG A 85 0.55 10.57 16.84
N LEU A 86 -0.14 10.44 15.71
CA LEU A 86 -1.58 10.17 15.67
C LEU A 86 -1.93 8.74 16.08
N GLY A 87 -0.94 7.85 16.15
CA GLY A 87 -1.11 6.46 16.51
C GLY A 87 -1.74 5.63 15.38
N ALA A 88 -1.37 5.89 14.12
CA ALA A 88 -1.70 4.97 13.03
C ALA A 88 -1.13 3.58 13.33
N ASP A 89 -1.88 2.55 12.99
CA ASP A 89 -1.45 1.17 13.23
C ASP A 89 -0.40 0.72 12.21
N LEU A 90 -0.60 1.14 10.94
CA LEU A 90 0.35 0.96 9.85
C LEU A 90 0.61 2.30 9.16
N ILE A 91 1.79 2.42 8.55
CA ILE A 91 2.16 3.55 7.68
C ILE A 91 2.40 2.99 6.28
N ASP A 92 1.71 3.58 5.31
CA ASP A 92 1.82 3.25 3.90
C ASP A 92 2.99 4.00 3.28
N GLU A 93 3.96 3.26 2.75
CA GLU A 93 5.16 3.76 2.09
C GLU A 93 5.18 3.35 0.63
N HIS A 94 5.53 4.28 -0.27
CA HIS A 94 5.57 4.07 -1.71
C HIS A 94 6.98 4.26 -2.29
N TYR A 95 7.39 3.38 -3.24
CA TYR A 95 8.74 3.37 -3.81
C TYR A 95 8.70 3.19 -5.32
N TYR A 96 8.68 4.28 -6.07
CA TYR A 96 8.88 4.29 -7.51
C TYR A 96 10.28 4.82 -7.83
N MET A 97 11.27 3.95 -7.73
CA MET A 97 12.69 4.31 -7.70
C MET A 97 13.50 3.54 -8.74
N ALA A 98 14.73 4.02 -9.05
CA ALA A 98 15.63 3.31 -9.95
C ALA A 98 16.12 1.98 -9.34
N PRO A 99 16.58 1.00 -10.17
CA PRO A 99 17.10 -0.29 -9.69
C PRO A 99 18.17 -0.16 -8.61
N GLU A 100 19.07 0.81 -8.74
CA GLU A 100 20.17 1.05 -7.80
C GLU A 100 19.64 1.41 -6.40
N TRP A 101 18.53 2.14 -6.35
CA TRP A 101 17.88 2.45 -5.07
C TRP A 101 17.38 1.20 -4.38
N PHE A 102 16.74 0.28 -5.09
CA PHE A 102 16.22 -0.98 -4.54
C PHE A 102 17.36 -1.84 -3.99
N PHE A 103 18.46 -2.00 -4.75
CA PHE A 103 19.63 -2.72 -4.27
C PHE A 103 20.24 -2.07 -3.02
N GLY A 104 20.36 -0.73 -3.01
CA GLY A 104 20.96 0.02 -1.90
C GLY A 104 20.07 0.08 -0.64
N ASN A 105 18.78 -0.23 -0.75
CA ASN A 105 17.82 -0.11 0.36
C ASN A 105 17.30 -1.46 0.90
N ALA A 106 17.94 -2.59 0.57
CA ALA A 106 17.58 -3.89 1.13
C ALA A 106 17.66 -3.94 2.67
N ALA A 107 18.42 -3.03 3.30
CA ALA A 107 18.53 -2.89 4.75
C ALA A 107 17.64 -1.77 5.34
N ARG A 108 16.73 -1.17 4.56
CA ARG A 108 15.92 -0.01 4.96
C ARG A 108 15.25 -0.17 6.32
N TYR A 109 14.70 -1.33 6.59
CA TYR A 109 13.88 -1.59 7.78
C TYR A 109 14.65 -2.17 8.97
N ASP A 110 15.95 -2.45 8.82
CA ASP A 110 16.74 -3.12 9.86
C ASP A 110 16.76 -2.34 11.18
N ASN A 111 16.68 -1.01 11.12
CA ASN A 111 16.73 -0.11 12.28
C ASN A 111 15.39 0.53 12.63
N TYR A 112 14.27 0.11 12.01
CA TYR A 112 12.95 0.63 12.38
C TYR A 112 12.54 0.17 13.78
N ASP A 113 11.81 1.05 14.49
CA ASP A 113 11.28 0.77 15.83
C ASP A 113 10.30 -0.41 15.80
N ARG A 114 10.68 -1.56 16.35
CA ARG A 114 9.85 -2.78 16.40
C ARG A 114 8.56 -2.61 17.20
N LYS A 115 8.51 -1.61 18.08
CA LYS A 115 7.34 -1.28 18.91
C LYS A 115 6.47 -0.17 18.30
N GLY A 116 6.97 0.48 17.25
CA GLY A 116 6.27 1.53 16.53
C GLY A 116 5.18 1.01 15.59
N PRO A 117 4.57 1.92 14.80
CA PRO A 117 3.66 1.57 13.72
C PRO A 117 4.30 0.54 12.79
N LYS A 118 3.49 -0.34 12.22
CA LYS A 118 3.97 -1.28 11.21
C LYS A 118 4.00 -0.60 9.84
N VAL A 119 4.71 -1.19 8.89
CA VAL A 119 4.82 -0.68 7.53
C VAL A 119 3.95 -1.51 6.59
N PHE A 120 3.25 -0.82 5.73
CA PHE A 120 2.67 -1.32 4.51
C PHE A 120 3.48 -0.74 3.34
N ALA A 121 4.26 -1.56 2.64
CA ALA A 121 4.88 -1.17 1.37
C ALA A 121 3.80 -1.24 0.29
N GLY A 122 2.92 -0.21 0.26
CA GLY A 122 1.65 -0.26 -0.45
C GLY A 122 1.76 -0.14 -1.95
N GLU A 123 2.80 0.56 -2.43
CA GLU A 123 3.08 0.64 -3.86
C GLU A 123 4.59 0.64 -4.10
N TYR A 124 5.06 -0.24 -4.97
CA TYR A 124 6.44 -0.18 -5.44
C TYR A 124 6.60 -0.77 -6.83
N ALA A 125 7.52 -0.18 -7.59
CA ALA A 125 8.04 -0.71 -8.83
C ALA A 125 9.42 -0.10 -9.13
N SER A 126 10.32 -0.91 -9.66
CA SER A 126 11.63 -0.46 -10.11
C SER A 126 11.54 0.25 -11.46
N HIS A 127 11.88 1.54 -11.47
CA HIS A 127 11.82 2.41 -12.64
C HIS A 127 13.19 2.53 -13.31
N ASP A 128 13.58 1.54 -14.12
CA ASP A 128 14.76 1.64 -14.97
C ASP A 128 14.51 2.65 -16.12
N LYS A 129 14.96 3.88 -15.93
CA LYS A 129 14.77 4.96 -16.92
C LYS A 129 15.50 4.71 -18.23
N ALA A 130 16.59 3.94 -18.22
CA ALA A 130 17.36 3.62 -19.42
C ALA A 130 16.56 2.77 -20.42
N THR A 131 15.59 2.01 -19.92
CA THR A 131 14.72 1.15 -20.73
C THR A 131 13.28 1.66 -20.82
N GLY A 132 13.04 2.94 -20.52
CA GLY A 132 11.69 3.51 -20.49
C GLY A 132 10.81 2.95 -19.38
N LYS A 133 11.39 2.56 -18.25
CA LYS A 133 10.73 1.94 -17.08
C LYS A 133 10.13 0.56 -17.41
N ALA A 134 10.75 -0.20 -18.32
CA ALA A 134 10.28 -1.54 -18.63
C ALA A 134 10.52 -2.51 -17.46
N ASN A 135 9.64 -3.48 -17.31
CA ASN A 135 9.83 -4.64 -16.44
C ASN A 135 10.90 -5.58 -17.04
N ASN A 136 12.15 -5.21 -16.92
CA ASN A 136 13.29 -6.01 -17.40
C ASN A 136 13.90 -6.84 -16.26
N PHE A 137 14.89 -7.67 -16.61
CA PHE A 137 15.53 -8.56 -15.63
C PHE A 137 16.29 -7.81 -14.54
N LEU A 138 16.88 -6.63 -14.83
CA LEU A 138 17.55 -5.79 -13.85
C LEU A 138 16.55 -5.23 -12.83
N ALA A 139 15.40 -4.74 -13.31
CA ALA A 139 14.31 -4.28 -12.44
C ALA A 139 13.83 -5.41 -11.52
N ALA A 140 13.59 -6.60 -12.07
CA ALA A 140 13.17 -7.77 -11.30
C ALA A 140 14.18 -8.17 -10.22
N LEU A 141 15.48 -8.24 -10.55
CA LEU A 141 16.52 -8.56 -9.57
C LEU A 141 16.64 -7.51 -8.46
N SER A 142 16.47 -6.22 -8.80
CA SER A 142 16.55 -5.14 -7.83
C SER A 142 15.39 -5.19 -6.83
N GLU A 143 14.17 -5.44 -7.30
CA GLU A 143 13.01 -5.64 -6.43
C GLU A 143 13.15 -6.91 -5.58
N ALA A 144 13.60 -8.02 -6.16
CA ALA A 144 13.85 -9.25 -5.40
C ALA A 144 14.86 -9.03 -4.27
N ALA A 145 15.96 -8.30 -4.53
CA ALA A 145 16.93 -7.94 -3.49
C ALA A 145 16.28 -7.11 -2.38
N PHE A 146 15.47 -6.12 -2.70
CA PHE A 146 14.74 -5.32 -1.73
C PHE A 146 13.75 -6.15 -0.92
N MET A 147 13.02 -7.07 -1.56
CA MET A 147 12.05 -7.96 -0.90
C MET A 147 12.69 -8.86 0.14
N THR A 148 13.96 -9.26 -0.02
CA THR A 148 14.67 -10.00 1.05
C THR A 148 14.76 -9.19 2.34
N GLY A 149 14.87 -7.87 2.23
CA GLY A 149 14.83 -6.94 3.37
C GLY A 149 13.44 -6.82 3.99
N LEU A 150 12.38 -6.84 3.16
CA LEU A 150 10.99 -6.85 3.64
C LEU A 150 10.72 -8.12 4.47
N GLU A 151 11.07 -9.29 3.94
CA GLU A 151 10.89 -10.58 4.63
C GLU A 151 11.71 -10.67 5.91
N ARG A 152 12.99 -10.27 5.88
CA ARG A 152 13.86 -10.26 7.07
C ARG A 152 13.27 -9.39 8.18
N ASN A 153 12.52 -8.36 7.82
CA ASN A 153 11.89 -7.41 8.72
C ASN A 153 10.36 -7.58 8.81
N ALA A 154 9.83 -8.80 8.66
CA ALA A 154 8.40 -9.08 8.66
C ALA A 154 7.69 -8.74 9.99
N ASP A 155 8.43 -8.51 11.05
CA ASP A 155 7.92 -7.99 12.32
C ASP A 155 7.62 -6.48 12.27
N VAL A 156 8.17 -5.76 11.29
CA VAL A 156 7.89 -4.35 10.97
C VAL A 156 7.03 -4.25 9.72
N VAL A 157 7.49 -4.83 8.59
CA VAL A 157 6.77 -4.80 7.30
C VAL A 157 5.73 -5.90 7.28
N ARG A 158 4.47 -5.52 7.40
CA ARG A 158 3.36 -6.48 7.51
C ARG A 158 2.67 -6.77 6.20
N LEU A 159 2.77 -5.86 5.23
CA LEU A 159 2.16 -5.97 3.91
C LEU A 159 3.09 -5.37 2.87
N ALA A 160 3.08 -5.94 1.68
CA ALA A 160 3.74 -5.37 0.50
C ALA A 160 2.90 -5.69 -0.74
N THR A 161 2.71 -4.71 -1.61
CA THR A 161 1.93 -4.85 -2.85
C THR A 161 2.63 -4.15 -4.00
N TYR A 162 2.70 -4.83 -5.14
CA TYR A 162 3.23 -4.24 -6.37
C TYR A 162 2.19 -3.32 -7.02
N ALA A 163 2.64 -2.20 -7.57
CA ALA A 163 1.78 -1.29 -8.32
C ALA A 163 2.53 -0.65 -9.50
N PRO A 164 1.86 -0.49 -10.66
CA PRO A 164 0.56 -1.06 -11.04
C PRO A 164 0.61 -2.56 -11.27
N LEU A 165 -0.50 -3.24 -10.97
CA LEU A 165 -0.58 -4.70 -11.07
C LEU A 165 -0.94 -5.20 -12.46
N PHE A 166 -1.93 -4.57 -13.10
CA PHE A 166 -2.49 -4.99 -14.38
C PHE A 166 -2.49 -3.87 -15.41
N ALA A 167 -2.14 -4.20 -16.67
CA ALA A 167 -2.31 -3.30 -17.80
C ALA A 167 -2.91 -4.03 -19.01
N HIS A 168 -3.96 -3.46 -19.60
CA HIS A 168 -4.45 -3.89 -20.90
C HIS A 168 -3.56 -3.33 -22.01
N VAL A 169 -3.15 -4.15 -22.97
CA VAL A 169 -2.16 -3.77 -24.00
C VAL A 169 -2.60 -2.56 -24.85
N ASP A 170 -3.90 -2.36 -25.02
CA ASP A 170 -4.46 -1.25 -25.81
C ASP A 170 -4.93 -0.06 -24.96
N ALA A 171 -4.86 -0.15 -23.60
CA ALA A 171 -5.46 0.85 -22.73
C ALA A 171 -4.70 0.96 -21.37
N TRP A 172 -3.38 1.00 -21.44
CA TRP A 172 -2.55 1.21 -20.25
C TRP A 172 -2.33 2.71 -19.99
N GLN A 173 -2.13 3.06 -18.74
CA GLN A 173 -1.91 4.43 -18.29
C GLN A 173 -0.51 4.62 -17.69
N TRP A 174 0.03 3.59 -17.04
CA TRP A 174 1.30 3.60 -16.34
C TRP A 174 2.26 2.56 -16.91
N ASN A 175 3.55 2.70 -16.61
CA ASN A 175 4.61 1.75 -16.88
C ASN A 175 5.69 1.92 -15.79
N PRO A 176 6.22 0.85 -15.17
CA PRO A 176 6.00 -0.56 -15.50
C PRO A 176 4.68 -1.12 -14.94
N ASP A 177 4.22 -2.25 -15.49
CA ASP A 177 3.05 -3.00 -14.98
C ASP A 177 3.42 -4.47 -14.80
N LEU A 178 2.97 -5.10 -13.73
CA LEU A 178 3.41 -6.46 -13.40
C LEU A 178 2.88 -7.51 -14.36
N ILE A 179 1.62 -7.39 -14.78
CA ILE A 179 0.93 -8.33 -15.66
C ILE A 179 0.25 -7.56 -16.79
N TRP A 180 0.61 -7.89 -18.02
CA TRP A 180 -0.02 -7.38 -19.22
C TRP A 180 -1.03 -8.37 -19.77
N PHE A 181 -2.17 -7.90 -20.26
CA PHE A 181 -3.23 -8.76 -20.80
C PHE A 181 -3.96 -8.11 -21.97
N ASP A 182 -4.55 -8.97 -22.82
CA ASP A 182 -5.60 -8.64 -23.78
C ASP A 182 -6.88 -9.42 -23.38
N ASN A 183 -7.91 -9.38 -24.20
CA ASN A 183 -9.18 -10.06 -23.91
C ASN A 183 -9.08 -11.60 -23.84
N LEU A 184 -7.99 -12.20 -24.29
CA LEU A 184 -7.82 -13.64 -24.42
C LEU A 184 -6.54 -14.19 -23.78
N ARG A 185 -5.52 -13.36 -23.59
CA ARG A 185 -4.17 -13.79 -23.17
C ARG A 185 -3.61 -12.86 -22.10
N MET A 186 -2.67 -13.37 -21.35
CA MET A 186 -1.89 -12.57 -20.42
C MET A 186 -0.40 -12.90 -20.49
N MET A 187 0.43 -11.92 -20.13
CA MET A 187 1.88 -12.07 -20.01
C MET A 187 2.31 -11.59 -18.61
N ARG A 188 3.01 -12.42 -17.91
CA ARG A 188 3.69 -12.05 -16.67
C ARG A 188 5.06 -11.50 -17.02
N THR A 189 5.43 -10.37 -16.43
CA THR A 189 6.74 -9.77 -16.61
C THR A 189 7.81 -10.48 -15.76
N PRO A 190 9.12 -10.23 -15.97
CA PRO A 190 10.18 -10.76 -15.11
C PRO A 190 9.97 -10.46 -13.62
N ASN A 191 9.42 -9.30 -13.28
CA ASN A 191 9.16 -8.88 -11.90
C ASN A 191 8.08 -9.70 -11.19
N TYR A 192 7.28 -10.47 -11.93
CA TYR A 192 6.26 -11.34 -11.35
C TYR A 192 6.87 -12.59 -10.70
N TYR A 193 7.99 -13.09 -11.21
CA TYR A 193 8.65 -14.34 -10.78
C TYR A 193 9.72 -14.08 -9.72
#